data_e2ec6ed4c8380626ac7aa740939325e1
#
_entry.id   e2ec6ed4c8380626ac7aa740939325e1
#
_cell.length_a   1.000
_cell.length_b   1.000
_cell.length_c   1.000
_cell.angle_alpha   90.00
_cell.angle_beta   90.00
_cell.angle_gamma   90.00
#
_symmetry.space_group_name_H-M   'P 1'
#
loop_
_entity.id
_entity.type
_entity.pdbx_description
1 polymer ?
#
loop_
_entity_poly.entity_id
_entity_poly.type
_entity_poly.pdbx_seq_one_letter_code
_entity_poly.pdbx_strand_id
1 'polypeptide(L)'
;MVPAFSLLKDLDGNLSQLNIMSNANILLGVNIDHAATVREARYRGLGQEFGPIVEPDLIEIALFSEKAGADGITVHPREDERHVQRSDVLKIREVLSTRLNMEMAATDEMMAFALAVHPDSICVVPESREEVTTEGGLDVVGNFERVKAIVSTAASAGIVTSLFIDPDSDQIAASADSGASHIELHTGAYANAYYLDNRADEFDRLLVGAKQGIDLKLTVNAGHGINYTNIKEVRTIPNLHELNIGHSIVSRALFCGFSDAVREMKSLING
;
A
#
# COMPACT_ATOMS: atom_id res chain seq x y z
N MET A 1 24.53 24.73 -1.95
CA MET A 1 24.39 23.79 -3.06
C MET A 1 22.91 23.70 -3.39
N VAL A 2 22.50 24.24 -4.54
CA VAL A 2 21.09 24.30 -4.96
C VAL A 2 20.76 22.95 -5.60
N PRO A 3 19.62 22.30 -5.30
CA PRO A 3 19.24 21.04 -5.96
C PRO A 3 18.95 21.32 -7.45
N ALA A 4 19.46 20.46 -8.31
CA ALA A 4 19.21 20.51 -9.74
C ALA A 4 17.74 20.14 -10.03
N PHE A 5 16.96 21.13 -10.48
CA PHE A 5 15.65 20.92 -11.05
C PHE A 5 15.81 20.43 -12.49
N SER A 6 15.28 19.24 -12.78
CA SER A 6 15.05 18.78 -14.14
C SER A 6 13.84 19.54 -14.70
N LEU A 7 14.07 20.39 -15.70
CA LEU A 7 13.02 21.15 -16.41
C LEU A 7 12.53 20.30 -17.59
N LEU A 8 11.29 19.86 -17.55
CA LEU A 8 10.61 19.34 -18.74
C LEU A 8 10.25 20.51 -19.65
N LYS A 9 10.74 20.50 -20.89
CA LYS A 9 10.34 21.42 -21.96
C LYS A 9 9.20 20.81 -22.74
N ASP A 10 8.09 21.54 -22.89
CA ASP A 10 7.07 21.22 -23.86
C ASP A 10 7.59 21.51 -25.31
N LEU A 11 6.90 20.99 -26.29
CA LEU A 11 7.29 21.04 -27.69
C LEU A 11 7.37 22.47 -28.27
N ASP A 12 6.86 23.48 -27.57
CA ASP A 12 6.83 24.88 -28.00
C ASP A 12 7.87 25.75 -27.28
N GLY A 13 8.74 25.16 -26.47
CA GLY A 13 9.85 25.88 -25.84
C GLY A 13 9.47 26.79 -24.68
N ASN A 14 8.23 26.75 -24.21
CA ASN A 14 7.77 27.56 -23.08
C ASN A 14 8.02 26.80 -21.76
N LEU A 15 8.75 27.45 -20.86
CA LEU A 15 8.97 26.95 -19.48
C LEU A 15 7.68 27.21 -18.69
N SER A 16 6.76 26.27 -18.69
CA SER A 16 5.67 26.30 -17.72
C SER A 16 6.25 26.03 -16.33
N GLN A 17 6.13 26.99 -15.42
CA GLN A 17 6.29 26.74 -14.00
C GLN A 17 5.19 25.76 -13.60
N LEU A 18 5.52 24.48 -13.48
CA LEU A 18 4.74 23.56 -12.68
C LEU A 18 4.69 24.18 -11.27
N ASN A 19 3.56 24.75 -10.91
CA ASN A 19 3.25 25.02 -9.52
C ASN A 19 3.34 23.65 -8.82
N ILE A 20 4.46 23.41 -8.15
CA ILE A 20 4.58 22.29 -7.20
C ILE A 20 3.64 22.70 -6.06
N MET A 21 2.37 22.33 -6.20
CA MET A 21 1.47 22.31 -5.05
C MET A 21 2.15 21.39 -4.03
N SER A 22 2.55 21.93 -2.90
CA SER A 22 3.03 21.12 -1.78
C SER A 22 2.00 20.02 -1.58
N ASN A 23 2.43 18.75 -1.64
CA ASN A 23 1.53 17.65 -1.34
C ASN A 23 0.81 17.98 -0.03
N ALA A 24 -0.53 18.00 -0.07
CA ALA A 24 -1.30 17.87 1.15
C ALA A 24 -0.72 16.67 1.91
N ASN A 25 -0.68 16.73 3.24
CA ASN A 25 -0.12 15.68 4.09
C ASN A 25 -0.37 14.28 3.51
N ILE A 26 0.69 13.59 3.07
CA ILE A 26 0.59 12.22 2.58
C ILE A 26 0.28 11.33 3.79
N LEU A 27 -0.71 10.47 3.65
CA LEU A 27 -1.11 9.54 4.70
C LEU A 27 -0.14 8.36 4.77
N LEU A 28 0.03 7.80 5.96
CA LEU A 28 0.82 6.60 6.21
C LEU A 28 -0.09 5.44 6.59
N GLY A 29 -0.24 4.47 5.68
CA GLY A 29 -0.72 3.13 5.98
C GLY A 29 0.44 2.26 6.46
N VAL A 30 0.34 1.69 7.65
CA VAL A 30 1.36 0.77 8.17
C VAL A 30 0.91 -0.67 7.92
N ASN A 31 1.60 -1.35 6.98
CA ASN A 31 1.38 -2.77 6.76
C ASN A 31 2.12 -3.57 7.83
N ILE A 32 1.40 -4.41 8.57
CA ILE A 32 1.93 -5.17 9.72
C ILE A 32 2.16 -6.67 9.41
N ASP A 33 2.05 -7.10 8.16
CA ASP A 33 2.18 -8.51 7.76
C ASP A 33 3.52 -9.12 8.15
N HIS A 34 4.61 -8.35 8.07
CA HIS A 34 5.93 -8.87 8.45
C HIS A 34 6.07 -9.07 9.96
N ALA A 35 5.28 -8.39 10.80
CA ALA A 35 5.18 -8.74 12.22
C ALA A 35 4.48 -10.11 12.38
N ALA A 36 3.44 -10.38 11.59
CA ALA A 36 2.83 -11.70 11.52
C ALA A 36 3.82 -12.76 11.04
N THR A 37 4.65 -12.45 10.04
CA THR A 37 5.72 -13.36 9.58
C THR A 37 6.69 -13.74 10.71
N VAL A 38 7.06 -12.79 11.57
CA VAL A 38 7.89 -13.06 12.75
C VAL A 38 7.18 -14.01 13.72
N ARG A 39 5.88 -13.81 13.95
CA ARG A 39 5.04 -14.72 14.76
C ARG A 39 5.04 -16.12 14.16
N GLU A 40 4.79 -16.26 12.88
CA GLU A 40 4.72 -17.55 12.20
C GLU A 40 6.04 -18.34 12.21
N ALA A 41 7.18 -17.66 12.35
CA ALA A 41 8.47 -18.32 12.50
C ALA A 41 8.56 -19.18 13.77
N ARG A 42 7.76 -18.89 14.80
CA ARG A 42 7.76 -19.60 16.09
C ARG A 42 6.42 -20.26 16.42
N TYR A 43 5.31 -19.63 16.06
CA TYR A 43 3.95 -20.00 16.48
C TYR A 43 3.06 -20.28 15.27
N ARG A 44 3.55 -21.05 14.32
CA ARG A 44 2.94 -21.29 13.02
C ARG A 44 1.48 -21.74 13.12
N GLY A 45 0.59 -21.00 12.48
CA GLY A 45 -0.86 -21.25 12.43
C GLY A 45 -1.57 -21.02 13.77
N LEU A 46 -0.90 -20.39 14.74
CA LEU A 46 -1.54 -19.98 15.99
C LEU A 46 -1.86 -18.49 15.91
N GLY A 47 -3.15 -18.14 15.90
CA GLY A 47 -3.61 -16.76 16.02
C GLY A 47 -3.62 -16.29 17.48
N GLN A 48 -4.00 -15.04 17.69
CA GLN A 48 -4.05 -14.42 19.02
C GLN A 48 -5.10 -15.06 19.97
N GLU A 49 -5.99 -15.91 19.46
CA GLU A 49 -6.92 -16.71 20.27
C GLU A 49 -6.23 -17.66 21.23
N PHE A 50 -4.97 -18.01 20.95
CA PHE A 50 -4.16 -18.87 21.84
C PHE A 50 -3.51 -18.10 23.01
N GLY A 51 -3.80 -16.79 23.14
CA GLY A 51 -3.42 -15.98 24.28
C GLY A 51 -2.03 -15.35 24.19
N PRO A 52 -1.55 -14.74 25.28
CA PRO A 52 -0.38 -13.84 25.29
C PRO A 52 0.97 -14.56 25.09
N ILE A 53 0.97 -15.88 24.93
CA ILE A 53 2.19 -16.65 24.61
C ILE A 53 2.57 -16.54 23.14
N VAL A 54 1.62 -16.11 22.29
CA VAL A 54 1.82 -15.97 20.84
C VAL A 54 2.32 -14.57 20.52
N GLU A 55 3.60 -14.48 20.19
CA GLU A 55 4.31 -13.20 19.96
C GLU A 55 4.89 -13.11 18.55
N PRO A 56 4.94 -11.90 17.96
CA PRO A 56 4.37 -10.63 18.46
C PRO A 56 2.83 -10.60 18.38
N ASP A 57 2.22 -9.87 19.31
CA ASP A 57 0.77 -9.59 19.27
C ASP A 57 0.48 -8.54 18.19
N LEU A 58 -0.25 -8.94 17.15
CA LEU A 58 -0.59 -8.05 16.02
C LEU A 58 -1.57 -6.95 16.41
N ILE A 59 -2.40 -7.19 17.41
CA ILE A 59 -3.34 -6.18 17.91
C ILE A 59 -2.56 -5.08 18.62
N GLU A 60 -1.58 -5.44 19.47
CA GLU A 60 -0.69 -4.46 20.09
C GLU A 60 0.13 -3.70 19.06
N ILE A 61 0.67 -4.38 18.03
CA ILE A 61 1.42 -3.74 16.93
C ILE A 61 0.54 -2.72 16.19
N ALA A 62 -0.71 -3.06 15.88
CA ALA A 62 -1.66 -2.15 15.25
C ALA A 62 -1.92 -0.91 16.11
N LEU A 63 -2.20 -1.11 17.41
CA LEU A 63 -2.44 -0.02 18.36
C LEU A 63 -1.18 0.85 18.61
N PHE A 64 0.02 0.26 18.63
CA PHE A 64 1.26 1.03 18.71
C PHE A 64 1.49 1.86 17.46
N SER A 65 1.16 1.32 16.28
CA SER A 65 1.25 2.06 15.01
C SER A 65 0.30 3.26 15.00
N GLU A 66 -0.96 3.05 15.39
CA GLU A 66 -1.97 4.10 15.50
C GLU A 66 -1.52 5.22 16.45
N LYS A 67 -1.10 4.87 17.68
CA LYS A 67 -0.58 5.83 18.66
C LYS A 67 0.69 6.56 18.20
N ALA A 68 1.46 5.96 17.32
CA ALA A 68 2.67 6.55 16.76
C ALA A 68 2.40 7.49 15.57
N GLY A 69 1.15 7.56 15.08
CA GLY A 69 0.74 8.49 14.03
C GLY A 69 0.49 7.84 12.66
N ALA A 70 0.30 6.52 12.60
CA ALA A 70 -0.25 5.87 11.41
C ALA A 70 -1.67 6.40 11.14
N ASP A 71 -1.99 6.66 9.88
CA ASP A 71 -3.33 7.09 9.45
C ASP A 71 -4.23 5.91 9.10
N GLY A 72 -3.64 4.74 8.93
CA GLY A 72 -4.31 3.48 8.70
C GLY A 72 -3.40 2.28 8.98
N ILE A 73 -4.02 1.13 9.17
CA ILE A 73 -3.34 -0.16 9.30
C ILE A 73 -3.69 -0.99 8.08
N THR A 74 -2.68 -1.56 7.45
CA THR A 74 -2.84 -2.47 6.31
C THR A 74 -2.49 -3.89 6.74
N VAL A 75 -3.35 -4.84 6.37
CA VAL A 75 -3.19 -6.28 6.62
C VAL A 75 -3.56 -7.08 5.38
N HIS A 76 -2.81 -8.17 5.12
CA HIS A 76 -3.08 -9.08 4.03
C HIS A 76 -3.35 -10.51 4.54
N PRO A 77 -4.59 -10.83 4.90
CA PRO A 77 -4.97 -12.22 5.20
C PRO A 77 -5.03 -13.01 3.89
N ARG A 78 -3.87 -13.48 3.42
CA ARG A 78 -3.80 -14.28 2.18
C ARG A 78 -4.73 -15.48 2.25
N GLU A 79 -5.15 -16.01 1.09
CA GLU A 79 -6.03 -17.20 1.03
C GLU A 79 -5.48 -18.40 1.83
N ASP A 80 -4.16 -18.54 1.91
CA ASP A 80 -3.49 -19.62 2.65
C ASP A 80 -3.10 -19.27 4.10
N GLU A 81 -3.43 -18.07 4.55
CA GLU A 81 -3.19 -17.56 5.91
C GLU A 81 -1.73 -17.78 6.41
N ARG A 82 -0.74 -17.68 5.50
CA ARG A 82 0.67 -17.98 5.82
C ARG A 82 1.31 -17.05 6.85
N HIS A 83 0.69 -15.91 7.14
CA HIS A 83 1.13 -14.96 8.17
C HIS A 83 -0.04 -14.34 8.94
N VAL A 84 -0.76 -13.36 8.43
CA VAL A 84 -1.97 -12.82 9.07
C VAL A 84 -3.09 -13.83 8.99
N GLN A 85 -3.69 -14.13 10.15
CA GLN A 85 -4.83 -15.02 10.25
C GLN A 85 -6.13 -14.21 10.14
N ARG A 86 -7.21 -14.82 9.65
CA ARG A 86 -8.53 -14.14 9.60
C ARG A 86 -9.00 -13.68 10.98
N SER A 87 -8.69 -14.44 12.01
CA SER A 87 -8.98 -14.07 13.41
C SER A 87 -8.28 -12.80 13.86
N ASP A 88 -7.05 -12.54 13.35
CA ASP A 88 -6.33 -11.30 13.64
C ASP A 88 -7.06 -10.10 13.05
N VAL A 89 -7.49 -10.21 11.78
CA VAL A 89 -8.18 -9.12 11.07
C VAL A 89 -9.46 -8.72 11.80
N LEU A 90 -10.26 -9.70 12.24
CA LEU A 90 -11.49 -9.45 13.00
C LEU A 90 -11.21 -8.71 14.30
N LYS A 91 -10.21 -9.15 15.07
CA LYS A 91 -9.83 -8.50 16.34
C LYS A 91 -9.23 -7.11 16.14
N ILE A 92 -8.40 -6.93 15.11
CA ILE A 92 -7.83 -5.62 14.75
C ILE A 92 -8.97 -4.67 14.40
N ARG A 93 -9.96 -5.10 13.61
CA ARG A 93 -11.12 -4.27 13.24
C ARG A 93 -11.90 -3.78 14.47
N GLU A 94 -12.04 -4.61 15.50
CA GLU A 94 -12.78 -4.27 16.70
C GLU A 94 -12.12 -3.15 17.55
N VAL A 95 -10.79 -3.03 17.49
CA VAL A 95 -10.03 -2.13 18.38
C VAL A 95 -9.47 -0.89 17.71
N LEU A 96 -9.35 -0.88 16.37
CA LEU A 96 -8.81 0.27 15.65
C LEU A 96 -9.76 1.48 15.68
N SER A 97 -9.19 2.66 15.90
CA SER A 97 -9.85 3.95 15.71
C SER A 97 -9.49 4.60 14.38
N THR A 98 -8.34 4.22 13.79
CA THR A 98 -7.93 4.60 12.44
C THR A 98 -8.52 3.65 11.39
N ARG A 99 -8.19 3.88 10.12
CA ARG A 99 -8.68 3.08 9.01
C ARG A 99 -8.03 1.69 8.96
N LEU A 100 -8.82 0.68 8.65
CA LEU A 100 -8.35 -0.65 8.28
C LEU A 100 -8.38 -0.79 6.76
N ASN A 101 -7.23 -1.02 6.15
CA ASN A 101 -7.08 -1.42 4.76
C ASN A 101 -6.79 -2.91 4.69
N MET A 102 -7.63 -3.68 4.00
CA MET A 102 -7.45 -5.12 3.85
C MET A 102 -7.01 -5.45 2.43
N GLU A 103 -5.78 -5.93 2.29
CA GLU A 103 -5.31 -6.48 1.02
C GLU A 103 -5.92 -7.86 0.80
N MET A 104 -6.30 -8.17 -0.44
CA MET A 104 -6.97 -9.44 -0.75
C MET A 104 -6.83 -9.85 -2.21
N ALA A 105 -6.85 -11.16 -2.46
CA ALA A 105 -7.02 -11.70 -3.79
C ALA A 105 -8.41 -11.37 -4.37
N ALA A 106 -8.50 -11.29 -5.69
CA ALA A 106 -9.77 -11.10 -6.41
C ALA A 106 -10.62 -12.38 -6.44
N THR A 107 -10.99 -12.94 -5.28
CA THR A 107 -11.82 -14.15 -5.17
C THR A 107 -13.13 -13.90 -4.44
N ASP A 108 -14.13 -14.72 -4.72
CA ASP A 108 -15.45 -14.62 -4.08
C ASP A 108 -15.35 -14.90 -2.57
N GLU A 109 -14.43 -15.81 -2.18
CA GLU A 109 -14.18 -16.14 -0.78
C GLU A 109 -13.62 -14.95 -0.01
N MET A 110 -12.60 -14.28 -0.57
CA MET A 110 -12.01 -13.11 0.07
C MET A 110 -12.97 -11.92 0.08
N MET A 111 -13.81 -11.76 -0.96
CA MET A 111 -14.84 -10.74 -0.96
C MET A 111 -15.90 -11.00 0.12
N ALA A 112 -16.31 -12.26 0.30
CA ALA A 112 -17.24 -12.62 1.39
C ALA A 112 -16.63 -12.33 2.78
N PHE A 113 -15.34 -12.58 2.95
CA PHE A 113 -14.63 -12.24 4.18
C PHE A 113 -14.53 -10.72 4.37
N ALA A 114 -14.22 -9.96 3.31
CA ALA A 114 -14.23 -8.48 3.37
C ALA A 114 -15.58 -7.91 3.79
N LEU A 115 -16.68 -8.46 3.27
CA LEU A 115 -18.03 -8.06 3.68
C LEU A 115 -18.32 -8.37 5.16
N ALA A 116 -17.78 -9.47 5.70
CA ALA A 116 -17.94 -9.83 7.11
C ALA A 116 -17.10 -8.93 8.04
N VAL A 117 -15.86 -8.58 7.65
CA VAL A 117 -14.96 -7.67 8.40
C VAL A 117 -15.43 -6.22 8.31
N HIS A 118 -15.95 -5.82 7.16
CA HIS A 118 -16.31 -4.44 6.82
C HIS A 118 -15.15 -3.46 7.06
N PRO A 119 -13.98 -3.64 6.40
CA PRO A 119 -12.87 -2.71 6.49
C PRO A 119 -13.25 -1.36 5.85
N ASP A 120 -12.49 -0.31 6.14
CA ASP A 120 -12.71 1.01 5.51
C ASP A 120 -12.34 0.97 4.01
N SER A 121 -11.32 0.17 3.68
CA SER A 121 -10.92 -0.08 2.29
C SER A 121 -10.44 -1.51 2.07
N ILE A 122 -10.58 -1.97 0.83
CA ILE A 122 -9.87 -3.14 0.33
C ILE A 122 -8.85 -2.70 -0.73
N CYS A 123 -7.71 -3.39 -0.76
CA CYS A 123 -6.75 -3.29 -1.85
C CYS A 123 -6.67 -4.65 -2.55
N VAL A 124 -7.10 -4.71 -3.81
CA VAL A 124 -7.06 -5.96 -4.57
C VAL A 124 -5.68 -6.16 -5.15
N VAL A 125 -5.04 -7.27 -4.77
CA VAL A 125 -3.65 -7.60 -5.12
C VAL A 125 -3.58 -8.93 -5.87
N PRO A 126 -2.54 -9.17 -6.69
CA PRO A 126 -2.29 -10.51 -7.21
C PRO A 126 -1.82 -11.42 -6.07
N GLU A 127 -2.25 -12.68 -6.07
CA GLU A 127 -1.72 -13.69 -5.19
C GLU A 127 -1.18 -14.88 -5.98
N SER A 128 0.12 -15.14 -5.84
CA SER A 128 0.77 -16.37 -6.28
C SER A 128 1.15 -17.18 -5.04
N ARG A 129 0.91 -18.50 -5.08
CA ARG A 129 1.27 -19.39 -3.97
C ARG A 129 2.78 -19.55 -3.79
N GLU A 130 3.55 -19.25 -4.83
CA GLU A 130 5.01 -19.43 -4.84
C GLU A 130 5.77 -18.20 -4.32
N GLU A 131 5.13 -17.02 -4.25
CA GLU A 131 5.77 -15.78 -3.83
C GLU A 131 5.72 -15.60 -2.31
N VAL A 132 6.82 -15.15 -1.73
CA VAL A 132 6.88 -14.77 -0.30
C VAL A 132 6.20 -13.42 -0.08
N THR A 133 6.35 -12.51 -1.04
CA THR A 133 5.68 -11.20 -1.10
C THR A 133 5.08 -11.03 -2.48
N THR A 134 4.16 -10.07 -2.65
CA THR A 134 3.57 -9.75 -3.96
C THR A 134 4.64 -9.12 -4.85
N GLU A 135 5.00 -9.80 -5.95
CA GLU A 135 5.92 -9.29 -6.97
C GLU A 135 5.14 -8.93 -8.23
N GLY A 136 5.02 -7.62 -8.53
CA GLY A 136 4.23 -7.10 -9.64
C GLY A 136 2.80 -6.72 -9.28
N GLY A 137 2.18 -5.96 -10.16
CA GLY A 137 0.81 -5.46 -10.00
C GLY A 137 -0.25 -6.46 -10.47
N LEU A 138 -1.49 -6.23 -10.05
CA LEU A 138 -2.67 -6.96 -10.50
C LEU A 138 -2.88 -6.73 -12.01
N ASP A 139 -3.09 -7.78 -12.77
CA ASP A 139 -3.51 -7.69 -14.17
C ASP A 139 -5.02 -7.40 -14.25
N VAL A 140 -5.36 -6.12 -14.21
CA VAL A 140 -6.75 -5.64 -14.29
C VAL A 140 -7.31 -5.87 -15.69
N VAL A 141 -6.50 -5.65 -16.72
CA VAL A 141 -6.92 -5.84 -18.13
C VAL A 141 -7.34 -7.29 -18.38
N GLY A 142 -6.49 -8.24 -17.98
CA GLY A 142 -6.74 -9.67 -18.17
C GLY A 142 -7.86 -10.23 -17.30
N ASN A 143 -8.18 -9.55 -16.19
CA ASN A 143 -9.19 -9.99 -15.21
C ASN A 143 -10.35 -8.98 -15.06
N PHE A 144 -10.62 -8.17 -16.09
CA PHE A 144 -11.48 -6.98 -15.98
C PHE A 144 -12.86 -7.25 -15.41
N GLU A 145 -13.59 -8.24 -15.91
CA GLU A 145 -14.95 -8.54 -15.45
C GLU A 145 -14.98 -8.99 -13.97
N ARG A 146 -13.97 -9.74 -13.55
CA ARG A 146 -13.84 -10.17 -12.15
C ARG A 146 -13.55 -8.99 -11.24
N VAL A 147 -12.57 -8.16 -11.59
CA VAL A 147 -12.21 -6.95 -10.83
C VAL A 147 -13.41 -6.02 -10.74
N LYS A 148 -14.11 -5.76 -11.83
CA LYS A 148 -15.31 -4.94 -11.87
C LYS A 148 -16.42 -5.47 -10.96
N ALA A 149 -16.63 -6.79 -10.91
CA ALA A 149 -17.60 -7.39 -9.99
C ALA A 149 -17.22 -7.17 -8.51
N ILE A 150 -15.95 -7.33 -8.14
CA ILE A 150 -15.43 -7.05 -6.79
C ILE A 150 -15.65 -5.57 -6.45
N VAL A 151 -15.22 -4.66 -7.33
CA VAL A 151 -15.38 -3.20 -7.13
C VAL A 151 -16.85 -2.84 -6.90
N SER A 152 -17.75 -3.35 -7.73
CA SER A 152 -19.20 -3.10 -7.61
C SER A 152 -19.77 -3.63 -6.30
N THR A 153 -19.35 -4.83 -5.88
CA THR A 153 -19.80 -5.45 -4.63
C THR A 153 -19.31 -4.64 -3.42
N ALA A 154 -18.02 -4.27 -3.39
CA ALA A 154 -17.44 -3.45 -2.34
C ALA A 154 -18.11 -2.07 -2.23
N ALA A 155 -18.32 -1.41 -3.37
CA ALA A 155 -18.98 -0.10 -3.42
C ALA A 155 -20.43 -0.18 -2.88
N SER A 156 -21.16 -1.26 -3.18
CA SER A 156 -22.53 -1.48 -2.66
C SER A 156 -22.55 -1.65 -1.14
N ALA A 157 -21.45 -2.11 -0.55
CA ALA A 157 -21.27 -2.24 0.90
C ALA A 157 -20.65 -0.99 1.54
N GLY A 158 -20.34 0.05 0.77
CA GLY A 158 -19.69 1.26 1.29
C GLY A 158 -18.18 1.11 1.57
N ILE A 159 -17.56 0.06 1.04
CA ILE A 159 -16.12 -0.22 1.19
C ILE A 159 -15.38 0.42 0.02
N VAL A 160 -14.35 1.23 0.31
CA VAL A 160 -13.47 1.83 -0.69
C VAL A 160 -12.63 0.74 -1.37
N THR A 161 -12.48 0.80 -2.69
CA THR A 161 -11.64 -0.17 -3.42
C THR A 161 -10.43 0.53 -4.03
N SER A 162 -9.25 0.01 -3.71
CA SER A 162 -7.98 0.27 -4.36
C SER A 162 -7.54 -0.95 -5.19
N LEU A 163 -6.88 -0.72 -6.32
CA LEU A 163 -6.29 -1.78 -7.13
C LEU A 163 -4.77 -1.61 -7.12
N PHE A 164 -4.03 -2.63 -6.67
CA PHE A 164 -2.58 -2.65 -6.63
C PHE A 164 -2.03 -3.00 -8.01
N ILE A 165 -1.50 -2.04 -8.75
CA ILE A 165 -1.13 -2.18 -10.15
C ILE A 165 0.28 -1.66 -10.43
N ASP A 166 0.92 -2.21 -11.45
CA ASP A 166 2.11 -1.57 -12.03
C ASP A 166 1.74 -0.23 -12.68
N PRO A 167 2.67 0.74 -12.78
CA PRO A 167 2.41 2.05 -13.36
C PRO A 167 2.30 2.01 -14.88
N ASP A 168 1.50 1.08 -15.42
CA ASP A 168 1.26 0.86 -16.84
C ASP A 168 -0.06 1.50 -17.28
N SER A 169 -0.02 2.22 -18.41
CA SER A 169 -1.13 3.02 -18.91
C SER A 169 -2.42 2.24 -19.05
N ASP A 170 -2.34 1.00 -19.56
CA ASP A 170 -3.51 0.17 -19.81
C ASP A 170 -4.12 -0.35 -18.48
N GLN A 171 -3.28 -0.68 -17.50
CA GLN A 171 -3.73 -1.11 -16.18
C GLN A 171 -4.43 0.04 -15.43
N ILE A 172 -3.89 1.27 -15.53
CA ILE A 172 -4.49 2.46 -14.92
C ILE A 172 -5.83 2.81 -15.57
N ALA A 173 -5.91 2.76 -16.91
CA ALA A 173 -7.16 3.00 -17.63
C ALA A 173 -8.22 1.96 -17.28
N ALA A 174 -7.87 0.67 -17.30
CA ALA A 174 -8.77 -0.41 -16.91
C ALA A 174 -9.25 -0.28 -15.46
N SER A 175 -8.37 0.19 -14.56
CA SER A 175 -8.75 0.45 -13.16
C SER A 175 -9.85 1.51 -13.06
N ALA A 176 -9.72 2.61 -13.78
CA ALA A 176 -10.75 3.65 -13.82
C ALA A 176 -12.06 3.12 -14.44
N ASP A 177 -11.99 2.37 -15.54
CA ASP A 177 -13.14 1.80 -16.23
C ASP A 177 -13.86 0.72 -15.38
N SER A 178 -13.16 0.06 -14.46
CA SER A 178 -13.76 -0.90 -13.53
C SER A 178 -14.66 -0.22 -12.48
N GLY A 179 -14.52 1.11 -12.30
CA GLY A 179 -15.22 1.89 -11.28
C GLY A 179 -14.50 1.95 -9.94
N ALA A 180 -13.25 1.47 -9.85
CA ALA A 180 -12.42 1.64 -8.64
C ALA A 180 -12.21 3.14 -8.36
N SER A 181 -12.22 3.51 -7.10
CA SER A 181 -12.00 4.91 -6.67
C SER A 181 -10.51 5.20 -6.43
N HIS A 182 -9.73 4.17 -6.14
CA HIS A 182 -8.31 4.28 -5.81
C HIS A 182 -7.48 3.29 -6.63
N ILE A 183 -6.22 3.67 -6.85
CA ILE A 183 -5.16 2.76 -7.27
C ILE A 183 -4.00 2.87 -6.29
N GLU A 184 -3.27 1.78 -6.14
CA GLU A 184 -1.98 1.77 -5.45
C GLU A 184 -0.89 1.37 -6.47
N LEU A 185 -0.02 2.32 -6.77
CA LEU A 185 1.09 2.09 -7.70
C LEU A 185 2.16 1.22 -7.04
N HIS A 186 2.48 0.10 -7.65
CA HIS A 186 3.55 -0.78 -7.24
C HIS A 186 4.91 -0.11 -7.43
N THR A 187 5.60 0.17 -6.34
CA THR A 187 6.93 0.84 -6.38
C THR A 187 8.11 -0.13 -6.34
N GLY A 188 7.86 -1.44 -6.41
CA GLY A 188 8.89 -2.47 -6.27
C GLY A 188 9.98 -2.40 -7.34
N ALA A 189 9.61 -2.18 -8.62
CA ALA A 189 10.58 -2.03 -9.71
C ALA A 189 11.53 -0.85 -9.44
N TYR A 190 11.01 0.32 -9.05
CA TYR A 190 11.79 1.47 -8.64
C TYR A 190 12.67 1.17 -7.41
N ALA A 191 12.12 0.51 -6.39
CA ALA A 191 12.87 0.19 -5.18
C ALA A 191 14.05 -0.74 -5.47
N ASN A 192 13.86 -1.75 -6.34
CA ASN A 192 14.91 -2.66 -6.79
C ASN A 192 15.96 -1.94 -7.64
N ALA A 193 15.55 -0.96 -8.43
CA ALA A 193 16.44 -0.15 -9.27
C ALA A 193 17.17 0.98 -8.52
N TYR A 194 16.87 1.22 -7.24
CA TYR A 194 17.30 2.43 -6.52
C TYR A 194 18.80 2.72 -6.58
N TYR A 195 19.64 1.71 -6.60
CA TYR A 195 21.10 1.82 -6.73
C TYR A 195 21.63 1.41 -8.12
N LEU A 196 20.73 1.25 -9.11
CA LEU A 196 21.06 0.86 -10.47
C LEU A 196 20.92 2.05 -11.44
N ASP A 197 21.45 1.89 -12.65
CA ASP A 197 21.46 2.96 -13.67
C ASP A 197 20.04 3.31 -14.17
N ASN A 198 19.09 2.36 -14.13
CA ASN A 198 17.71 2.53 -14.59
C ASN A 198 16.77 3.13 -13.52
N ARG A 199 17.26 3.58 -12.37
CA ARG A 199 16.44 4.18 -11.31
C ARG A 199 15.57 5.34 -11.81
N ALA A 200 16.17 6.22 -12.62
CA ALA A 200 15.45 7.40 -13.12
C ALA A 200 14.27 6.98 -14.02
N ASP A 201 14.47 5.99 -14.87
CA ASP A 201 13.43 5.49 -15.78
C ASP A 201 12.26 4.87 -14.98
N GLU A 202 12.56 4.09 -13.93
CA GLU A 202 11.52 3.50 -13.09
C GLU A 202 10.78 4.57 -12.24
N PHE A 203 11.49 5.61 -11.80
CA PHE A 203 10.83 6.72 -11.11
C PHE A 203 9.95 7.55 -12.05
N ASP A 204 10.39 7.80 -13.28
CA ASP A 204 9.61 8.50 -14.30
C ASP A 204 8.33 7.71 -14.66
N ARG A 205 8.38 6.38 -14.70
CA ARG A 205 7.17 5.54 -14.85
C ARG A 205 6.15 5.81 -13.74
N LEU A 206 6.59 5.90 -12.49
CA LEU A 206 5.72 6.23 -11.35
C LEU A 206 5.10 7.63 -11.49
N LEU A 207 5.90 8.64 -11.91
CA LEU A 207 5.41 10.00 -12.13
C LEU A 207 4.32 10.05 -13.23
N VAL A 208 4.57 9.38 -14.35
CA VAL A 208 3.63 9.30 -15.49
C VAL A 208 2.36 8.58 -15.07
N GLY A 209 2.49 7.43 -14.39
CA GLY A 209 1.35 6.65 -13.91
C GLY A 209 0.50 7.41 -12.88
N ALA A 210 1.15 8.08 -11.92
CA ALA A 210 0.44 8.91 -10.94
C ALA A 210 -0.34 10.04 -11.61
N LYS A 211 0.28 10.75 -12.57
CA LYS A 211 -0.39 11.79 -13.34
C LYS A 211 -1.59 11.24 -14.10
N GLN A 212 -1.48 10.11 -14.77
CA GLN A 212 -2.58 9.49 -15.50
C GLN A 212 -3.73 9.10 -14.57
N GLY A 213 -3.44 8.49 -13.42
CA GLY A 213 -4.45 8.13 -12.43
C GLY A 213 -5.25 9.36 -11.96
N ILE A 214 -4.55 10.47 -11.67
CA ILE A 214 -5.17 11.74 -11.28
C ILE A 214 -6.03 12.32 -12.39
N ASP A 215 -5.55 12.34 -13.65
CA ASP A 215 -6.29 12.82 -14.81
C ASP A 215 -7.60 12.02 -15.01
N LEU A 216 -7.57 10.71 -14.70
CA LEU A 216 -8.73 9.81 -14.72
C LEU A 216 -9.59 9.88 -13.43
N LYS A 217 -9.30 10.80 -12.49
CA LYS A 217 -10.04 11.03 -11.24
C LYS A 217 -9.89 9.90 -10.21
N LEU A 218 -8.85 9.10 -10.33
CA LEU A 218 -8.49 8.12 -9.31
C LEU A 218 -7.72 8.81 -8.17
N THR A 219 -7.94 8.36 -6.95
CA THR A 219 -7.04 8.63 -5.83
C THR A 219 -5.81 7.73 -5.96
N VAL A 220 -4.62 8.32 -5.92
CA VAL A 220 -3.37 7.59 -6.16
C VAL A 220 -2.64 7.34 -4.84
N ASN A 221 -2.51 6.08 -4.49
CA ASN A 221 -1.64 5.58 -3.42
C ASN A 221 -0.39 4.95 -4.05
N ALA A 222 0.60 4.64 -3.22
CA ALA A 222 1.75 3.84 -3.64
C ALA A 222 2.27 2.97 -2.50
N GLY A 223 2.87 1.85 -2.84
CA GLY A 223 3.37 0.89 -1.86
C GLY A 223 4.37 -0.10 -2.43
N HIS A 224 4.91 -0.90 -1.55
CA HIS A 224 5.87 -1.98 -1.79
C HIS A 224 7.31 -1.52 -2.07
N GLY A 225 8.25 -1.96 -1.24
CA GLY A 225 9.68 -1.64 -1.40
C GLY A 225 10.12 -0.26 -0.89
N ILE A 226 9.21 0.56 -0.37
CA ILE A 226 9.52 1.86 0.19
C ILE A 226 10.26 1.69 1.53
N ASN A 227 11.31 2.49 1.72
CA ASN A 227 12.14 2.44 2.91
C ASN A 227 12.65 3.84 3.32
N TYR A 228 13.38 3.93 4.44
CA TYR A 228 13.90 5.19 5.02
C TYR A 228 14.89 5.94 4.11
N THR A 229 15.37 5.32 3.03
CA THR A 229 16.28 5.95 2.07
C THR A 229 15.54 6.48 0.85
N ASN A 230 14.72 5.63 0.20
CA ASN A 230 14.07 5.97 -1.06
C ASN A 230 12.78 6.80 -0.88
N ILE A 231 12.20 6.85 0.32
CA ILE A 231 11.05 7.68 0.65
C ILE A 231 11.24 9.16 0.28
N LYS A 232 12.46 9.66 0.35
CA LYS A 232 12.78 11.06 0.02
C LYS A 232 12.44 11.43 -1.43
N GLU A 233 12.51 10.46 -2.33
CA GLU A 233 12.15 10.63 -3.73
C GLU A 233 10.68 10.30 -3.96
N VAL A 234 10.18 9.17 -3.42
CA VAL A 234 8.79 8.75 -3.57
C VAL A 234 7.80 9.82 -3.11
N ARG A 235 8.05 10.47 -1.98
CA ARG A 235 7.18 11.54 -1.46
C ARG A 235 7.06 12.77 -2.38
N THR A 236 7.91 12.87 -3.40
CA THR A 236 7.85 13.98 -4.38
C THR A 236 6.88 13.70 -5.53
N ILE A 237 6.31 12.51 -5.62
CA ILE A 237 5.26 12.19 -6.59
C ILE A 237 4.06 13.09 -6.34
N PRO A 238 3.63 13.91 -7.33
CA PRO A 238 2.57 14.89 -7.13
C PRO A 238 1.22 14.25 -6.78
N ASN A 239 0.48 14.87 -5.85
CA ASN A 239 -0.87 14.46 -5.43
C ASN A 239 -0.97 13.01 -4.93
N LEU A 240 0.12 12.45 -4.44
CA LEU A 240 0.11 11.17 -3.76
C LEU A 240 -0.72 11.28 -2.48
N HIS A 241 -1.69 10.39 -2.33
CA HIS A 241 -2.63 10.43 -1.21
C HIS A 241 -2.12 9.65 0.00
N GLU A 242 -1.67 8.41 -0.21
CA GLU A 242 -1.24 7.51 0.86
C GLU A 242 -0.06 6.64 0.42
N LEU A 243 0.80 6.31 1.39
CA LEU A 243 1.87 5.34 1.24
C LEU A 243 1.62 4.15 2.17
N ASN A 244 1.53 2.94 1.61
CA ASN A 244 1.45 1.70 2.37
C ASN A 244 2.85 1.08 2.52
N ILE A 245 3.35 1.05 3.77
CA ILE A 245 4.74 0.68 4.08
C ILE A 245 4.76 -0.38 5.17
N GLY A 246 5.37 -1.54 4.88
CA GLY A 246 5.43 -2.67 5.81
C GLY A 246 6.85 -3.06 6.19
N HIS A 247 7.53 -3.82 5.33
CA HIS A 247 8.81 -4.47 5.61
C HIS A 247 9.84 -3.54 6.26
N SER A 248 10.04 -2.34 5.72
CA SER A 248 11.06 -1.41 6.21
C SER A 248 10.77 -0.89 7.63
N ILE A 249 9.48 -0.69 7.96
CA ILE A 249 9.06 -0.27 9.31
C ILE A 249 9.32 -1.40 10.30
N VAL A 250 8.91 -2.64 10.00
CA VAL A 250 9.16 -3.81 10.84
C VAL A 250 10.68 -4.04 11.02
N SER A 251 11.44 -3.97 9.93
CA SER A 251 12.90 -4.08 9.97
C SER A 251 13.55 -3.00 10.85
N ARG A 252 13.11 -1.74 10.73
CA ARG A 252 13.60 -0.62 11.56
C ARG A 252 13.24 -0.82 13.02
N ALA A 253 12.06 -1.35 13.30
CA ALA A 253 11.56 -1.60 14.64
C ALA A 253 12.42 -2.57 15.44
N LEU A 254 13.16 -3.47 14.79
CA LEU A 254 14.12 -4.37 15.45
C LEU A 254 15.26 -3.60 16.16
N PHE A 255 15.53 -2.37 15.76
CA PHE A 255 16.59 -1.54 16.34
C PHE A 255 16.07 -0.48 17.32
N CYS A 256 14.91 0.12 17.04
CA CYS A 256 14.43 1.27 17.81
C CYS A 256 13.04 1.07 18.46
N GLY A 257 12.42 -0.09 18.22
CA GLY A 257 11.03 -0.33 18.63
C GLY A 257 10.02 0.21 17.62
N PHE A 258 8.80 -0.36 17.65
CA PHE A 258 7.81 -0.16 16.61
C PHE A 258 7.30 1.29 16.52
N SER A 259 6.97 1.87 17.67
CA SER A 259 6.46 3.25 17.71
C SER A 259 7.46 4.29 17.17
N ASP A 260 8.75 4.12 17.43
CA ASP A 260 9.78 5.05 16.94
C ASP A 260 10.01 4.87 15.43
N ALA A 261 9.98 3.63 14.95
CA ALA A 261 10.05 3.35 13.53
C ALA A 261 8.89 4.02 12.76
N VAL A 262 7.65 3.90 13.25
CA VAL A 262 6.48 4.55 12.63
C VAL A 262 6.60 6.06 12.66
N ARG A 263 6.96 6.67 13.80
CA ARG A 263 7.14 8.14 13.92
C ARG A 263 8.20 8.66 12.96
N GLU A 264 9.33 7.97 12.86
CA GLU A 264 10.43 8.34 11.94
C GLU A 264 9.93 8.30 10.48
N MET A 265 9.24 7.23 10.07
CA MET A 265 8.70 7.13 8.71
C MET A 265 7.67 8.24 8.44
N LYS A 266 6.73 8.47 9.36
CA LYS A 266 5.72 9.53 9.24
C LYS A 266 6.37 10.91 9.09
N SER A 267 7.42 11.18 9.84
CA SER A 267 8.20 12.43 9.71
C SER A 267 8.89 12.54 8.36
N LEU A 268 9.46 11.46 7.83
CA LEU A 268 10.13 11.46 6.53
C LEU A 268 9.15 11.66 5.35
N ILE A 269 7.93 11.20 5.47
CA ILE A 269 6.88 11.39 4.46
C ILE A 269 6.50 12.87 4.35
N ASN A 270 6.33 13.56 5.47
CA ASN A 270 5.71 14.90 5.53
C ASN A 270 6.70 16.03 5.87
N GLY A 271 7.91 15.71 6.22
CA GLY A 271 8.96 16.66 6.58
C GLY A 271 10.01 16.82 5.55
#